data_327f520561b565c8847b270bf1bd2bf5
#
_entry.id   327f520561b565c8847b270bf1bd2bf5
#
_cell.length_a   1.000
_cell.length_b   1.000
_cell.length_c   1.000
_cell.angle_alpha   90.00
_cell.angle_beta   90.00
_cell.angle_gamma   90.00
#
_symmetry.space_group_name_H-M   'P 1'
#
loop_
_entity.id
_entity.type
_entity.pdbx_description
1 polymer ?
#
loop_
_entity_poly.entity_id
_entity_poly.type
_entity_poly.pdbx_seq_one_letter_code
_entity_poly.pdbx_strand_id
1 'polypeptide(L)'
;MSFPAPADVLPHRPPFLFLDEVLELRPCEYSRATWSLSGDEFWFPGHFPGRPTLPGVLMCEAIAQMGAYTVLTDPERYVGKLPLFGGLNKAKFRRQVGPGDTVEVEAEIQQLSARAGKGKGAVLLDGEVACSADIMFVVVDA
;
A
#
# COMPACT_ATOMS: atom_id res chain seq x y z
N MET A 1 -19.74 -2.45 -8.84
CA MET A 1 -18.90 -1.52 -9.61
C MET A 1 -17.44 -1.91 -9.42
N SER A 2 -16.69 -2.01 -10.50
CA SER A 2 -15.29 -2.37 -10.41
C SER A 2 -14.41 -1.14 -10.52
N PHE A 3 -13.24 -1.21 -9.88
CA PHE A 3 -12.23 -0.17 -9.92
C PHE A 3 -11.03 -0.63 -10.74
N PRO A 4 -10.17 0.27 -11.24
CA PRO A 4 -8.98 -0.15 -11.96
C PRO A 4 -8.12 -1.09 -11.11
N ALA A 5 -7.58 -2.13 -11.74
CA ALA A 5 -6.69 -3.06 -11.04
C ALA A 5 -5.39 -2.34 -10.64
N PRO A 6 -4.78 -2.71 -9.50
CA PRO A 6 -3.52 -2.08 -9.08
C PRO A 6 -2.44 -2.10 -10.16
N ALA A 7 -2.27 -3.21 -10.88
CA ALA A 7 -1.25 -3.30 -11.92
C ALA A 7 -1.51 -2.40 -13.13
N ASP A 8 -2.75 -1.94 -13.32
CA ASP A 8 -3.12 -1.04 -14.42
C ASP A 8 -2.83 0.42 -14.07
N VAL A 9 -2.59 0.72 -12.81
CA VAL A 9 -2.39 2.09 -12.30
C VAL A 9 -0.96 2.27 -11.79
N LEU A 10 -0.47 1.29 -11.03
CA LEU A 10 0.86 1.33 -10.43
C LEU A 10 1.92 0.77 -11.38
N PRO A 11 3.17 1.29 -11.32
CA PRO A 11 4.28 0.71 -12.07
C PRO A 11 4.81 -0.59 -11.44
N HIS A 12 4.46 -0.83 -10.18
CA HIS A 12 4.91 -2.01 -9.44
C HIS A 12 4.47 -3.31 -10.11
N ARG A 13 5.26 -4.37 -9.99
CA ARG A 13 4.95 -5.69 -10.54
C ARG A 13 5.35 -6.76 -9.54
N PRO A 14 4.71 -7.95 -9.62
CA PRO A 14 5.18 -9.07 -8.79
C PRO A 14 6.67 -9.32 -9.01
N PRO A 15 7.45 -9.63 -7.97
CA PRO A 15 7.00 -9.98 -6.62
C PRO A 15 6.83 -8.78 -5.67
N PHE A 16 6.82 -7.55 -6.16
CA PHE A 16 6.76 -6.34 -5.33
C PHE A 16 5.49 -5.51 -5.56
N LEU A 17 4.39 -6.16 -5.88
CA LEU A 17 3.05 -5.57 -5.93
C LEU A 17 2.22 -6.19 -4.81
N PHE A 18 1.80 -5.36 -3.86
CA PHE A 18 1.22 -5.81 -2.58
C PHE A 18 -0.27 -5.49 -2.44
N LEU A 19 -0.95 -5.33 -3.54
CA LEU A 19 -2.38 -5.07 -3.57
C LEU A 19 -3.03 -6.01 -4.59
N ASP A 20 -4.11 -6.65 -4.20
CA ASP A 20 -4.80 -7.60 -5.07
C ASP A 20 -6.06 -7.00 -5.70
N GLU A 21 -7.11 -6.80 -4.92
CA GLU A 21 -8.39 -6.31 -5.40
C GLU A 21 -8.78 -5.02 -4.71
N VAL A 22 -9.09 -4.00 -5.49
CA VAL A 22 -9.54 -2.70 -4.96
C VAL A 22 -11.00 -2.80 -4.58
N LEU A 23 -11.30 -2.45 -3.33
CA LEU A 23 -12.65 -2.51 -2.76
C LEU A 23 -13.34 -1.15 -2.75
N GLU A 24 -12.57 -0.08 -2.64
CA GLU A 24 -13.11 1.27 -2.57
C GLU A 24 -12.10 2.26 -3.13
N LEU A 25 -12.59 3.28 -3.86
CA LEU A 25 -11.73 4.31 -4.43
C LEU A 25 -12.48 5.63 -4.51
N ARG A 26 -11.87 6.65 -3.96
CA ARG A 26 -12.19 8.06 -4.22
C ARG A 26 -10.88 8.72 -4.66
N PRO A 27 -10.71 9.01 -5.96
CA PRO A 27 -9.44 9.50 -6.50
C PRO A 27 -8.92 10.71 -5.73
N CYS A 28 -7.63 10.68 -5.41
CA CYS A 28 -6.92 11.70 -4.62
C CYS A 28 -7.39 11.88 -3.18
N GLU A 29 -8.30 11.02 -2.71
CA GLU A 29 -8.83 11.13 -1.35
C GLU A 29 -8.60 9.87 -0.52
N TYR A 30 -9.08 8.71 -1.00
CA TYR A 30 -9.10 7.48 -0.20
C TYR A 30 -9.19 6.26 -1.09
N SER A 31 -8.53 5.19 -0.68
CA SER A 31 -8.73 3.88 -1.31
C SER A 31 -8.46 2.75 -0.33
N ARG A 32 -9.00 1.57 -0.67
CA ARG A 32 -8.85 0.36 0.12
C ARG A 32 -8.82 -0.84 -0.82
N ALA A 33 -7.93 -1.77 -0.52
CA ALA A 33 -7.75 -2.98 -1.33
C ALA A 33 -7.44 -4.17 -0.43
N THR A 34 -7.58 -5.39 -0.97
CA THR A 34 -7.14 -6.61 -0.29
C THR A 34 -5.71 -6.95 -0.67
N TRP A 35 -5.05 -7.71 0.20
CA TRP A 35 -3.76 -8.32 -0.06
C TRP A 35 -3.74 -9.68 0.62
N SER A 36 -3.70 -10.73 -0.18
CA SER A 36 -3.73 -12.12 0.30
C SER A 36 -2.33 -12.72 0.28
N LEU A 37 -1.93 -13.34 1.38
CA LEU A 37 -0.62 -13.95 1.52
C LEU A 37 -0.75 -15.46 1.36
N SER A 38 -0.17 -16.00 0.30
CA SER A 38 -0.24 -17.44 0.02
C SER A 38 0.70 -18.26 0.91
N GLY A 39 1.84 -17.67 1.27
CA GLY A 39 2.91 -18.36 1.97
C GLY A 39 4.12 -18.65 1.09
N ASP A 40 3.98 -18.45 -0.22
CA ASP A 40 5.05 -18.70 -1.20
C ASP A 40 5.88 -17.45 -1.50
N GLU A 41 5.55 -16.33 -0.86
CA GLU A 41 6.27 -15.09 -1.06
C GLU A 41 7.73 -15.23 -0.64
N PHE A 42 8.63 -14.53 -1.35
CA PHE A 42 10.08 -14.75 -1.25
C PHE A 42 10.67 -14.43 0.13
N TRP A 43 10.01 -13.61 0.95
CA TRP A 43 10.53 -13.19 2.25
C TRP A 43 10.29 -14.21 3.37
N PHE A 44 9.30 -15.07 3.25
CA PHE A 44 8.92 -15.95 4.36
C PHE A 44 9.99 -16.94 4.79
N PRO A 45 10.76 -17.58 3.89
CA PRO A 45 11.78 -18.53 4.36
C PRO A 45 12.81 -17.92 5.30
N GLY A 46 13.14 -16.66 5.12
CA GLY A 46 14.11 -15.95 5.95
C GLY A 46 13.52 -15.13 7.08
N HIS A 47 12.20 -14.97 7.09
CA HIS A 47 11.55 -14.05 8.05
C HIS A 47 10.29 -14.69 8.66
N PHE A 48 10.38 -15.73 9.45
CA PHE A 48 11.59 -16.35 9.99
C PHE A 48 11.54 -17.86 9.76
N PRO A 49 12.66 -18.59 9.72
CA PRO A 49 12.64 -20.02 9.58
C PRO A 49 11.74 -20.68 10.64
N GLY A 50 10.76 -21.49 10.18
CA GLY A 50 9.82 -22.16 11.07
C GLY A 50 8.72 -21.25 11.66
N ARG A 51 8.78 -19.94 11.42
CA ARG A 51 7.77 -18.98 11.89
C ARG A 51 7.61 -17.85 10.88
N PRO A 52 6.99 -18.11 9.72
CA PRO A 52 6.85 -17.10 8.69
C PRO A 52 5.97 -15.95 9.16
N THR A 53 6.51 -14.74 9.06
CA THR A 53 5.86 -13.50 9.51
C THR A 53 6.03 -12.45 8.44
N LEU A 54 4.97 -11.76 8.08
CA LEU A 54 5.04 -10.66 7.13
C LEU A 54 5.90 -9.54 7.73
N PRO A 55 7.00 -9.14 7.07
CA PRO A 55 7.81 -8.05 7.56
C PRO A 55 7.01 -6.76 7.71
N GLY A 56 7.15 -6.10 8.86
CA GLY A 56 6.43 -4.85 9.13
C GLY A 56 6.71 -3.77 8.08
N VAL A 57 7.97 -3.70 7.61
CA VAL A 57 8.33 -2.71 6.59
C VAL A 57 7.60 -2.93 5.26
N LEU A 58 7.20 -4.17 4.96
CA LEU A 58 6.41 -4.45 3.76
C LEU A 58 4.95 -4.05 3.94
N MET A 59 4.44 -4.03 5.17
CA MET A 59 3.13 -3.44 5.44
C MET A 59 3.17 -1.92 5.20
N CYS A 60 4.24 -1.26 5.59
CA CYS A 60 4.45 0.16 5.28
C CYS A 60 4.51 0.39 3.77
N GLU A 61 5.19 -0.50 3.05
CA GLU A 61 5.25 -0.41 1.58
C GLU A 61 3.86 -0.59 0.96
N ALA A 62 3.06 -1.53 1.47
CA ALA A 62 1.69 -1.72 0.98
C ALA A 62 0.85 -0.45 1.17
N ILE A 63 0.99 0.21 2.32
CA ILE A 63 0.31 1.49 2.57
C ILE A 63 0.77 2.55 1.55
N ALA A 64 2.07 2.62 1.28
CA ALA A 64 2.61 3.55 0.30
C ALA A 64 2.10 3.25 -1.12
N GLN A 65 1.99 1.98 -1.49
CA GLN A 65 1.41 1.59 -2.78
C GLN A 65 -0.06 1.99 -2.86
N MET A 66 -0.81 1.82 -1.77
CA MET A 66 -2.21 2.22 -1.74
C MET A 66 -2.36 3.74 -1.90
N GLY A 67 -1.49 4.50 -1.25
CA GLY A 67 -1.44 5.96 -1.40
C GLY A 67 -1.11 6.37 -2.84
N ALA A 68 -0.12 5.73 -3.44
CA ALA A 68 0.25 5.99 -4.83
C ALA A 68 -0.90 5.65 -5.79
N TYR A 69 -1.55 4.51 -5.57
CA TYR A 69 -2.74 4.13 -6.35
C TYR A 69 -3.81 5.22 -6.28
N THR A 70 -4.09 5.70 -5.08
CA THR A 70 -5.14 6.70 -4.84
C THR A 70 -4.92 7.96 -5.68
N VAL A 71 -3.68 8.43 -5.79
CA VAL A 71 -3.38 9.66 -6.55
C VAL A 71 -3.24 9.40 -8.05
N LEU A 72 -2.70 8.25 -8.44
CA LEU A 72 -2.46 7.94 -9.85
C LEU A 72 -3.75 7.58 -10.61
N THR A 73 -4.85 7.32 -9.91
CA THR A 73 -6.14 7.09 -10.57
C THR A 73 -6.77 8.38 -11.12
N ASP A 74 -6.27 9.55 -10.75
CA ASP A 74 -6.66 10.80 -11.41
C ASP A 74 -5.95 10.87 -12.77
N PRO A 75 -6.68 10.79 -13.89
CA PRO A 75 -6.03 10.65 -15.19
C PRO A 75 -5.35 11.92 -15.69
N GLU A 76 -5.57 13.05 -15.06
CA GLU A 76 -5.04 14.33 -15.53
C GLU A 76 -3.94 14.90 -14.65
N ARG A 77 -4.00 14.65 -13.33
CA ARG A 77 -3.17 15.34 -12.35
C ARG A 77 -1.71 14.92 -12.38
N TYR A 78 -1.44 13.65 -12.61
CA TYR A 78 -0.08 13.09 -12.54
C TYR A 78 0.33 12.33 -13.78
N VAL A 79 -0.15 12.78 -14.94
CA VAL A 79 0.25 12.16 -16.22
C VAL A 79 1.77 12.23 -16.39
N GLY A 80 2.38 11.07 -16.67
CA GLY A 80 3.83 10.97 -16.85
C GLY A 80 4.62 11.16 -15.57
N LYS A 81 3.99 11.06 -14.41
CA LYS A 81 4.63 11.23 -13.11
C LYS A 81 4.66 9.94 -12.32
N LEU A 82 5.55 9.91 -11.34
CA LEU A 82 5.72 8.77 -10.44
C LEU A 82 5.85 9.27 -9.00
N PRO A 83 4.97 8.86 -8.08
CA PRO A 83 5.15 9.13 -6.66
C PRO A 83 6.17 8.16 -6.08
N LEU A 84 7.20 8.69 -5.46
CA LEU A 84 8.22 7.92 -4.75
C LEU A 84 8.02 8.08 -3.24
N PHE A 85 8.21 7.00 -2.51
CA PHE A 85 8.12 6.99 -1.05
C PHE A 85 9.20 7.93 -0.50
N GLY A 86 8.79 9.08 0.05
CA GLY A 86 9.71 10.13 0.49
C GLY A 86 9.88 10.21 1.99
N GLY A 87 8.96 9.67 2.76
CA GLY A 87 9.04 9.72 4.21
C GLY A 87 8.01 8.83 4.88
N LEU A 88 8.36 8.40 6.10
CA LEU A 88 7.54 7.52 6.91
C LEU A 88 7.59 8.00 8.35
N ASN A 89 6.43 8.27 8.95
CA ASN A 89 6.34 8.70 10.33
C ASN A 89 5.32 7.85 11.08
N LYS A 90 5.52 7.75 12.40
CA LYS A 90 4.57 7.12 13.32
C LYS A 90 4.17 5.71 12.89
N ALA A 91 5.10 4.96 12.30
CA ALA A 91 4.86 3.58 11.94
C ALA A 91 4.73 2.74 13.22
N LYS A 92 3.62 2.01 13.33
CA LYS A 92 3.34 1.16 14.49
C LYS A 92 2.87 -0.20 14.01
N PHE A 93 3.42 -1.24 14.62
CA PHE A 93 3.14 -2.62 14.29
C PHE A 93 2.46 -3.27 15.49
N ARG A 94 1.19 -3.62 15.36
CA ARG A 94 0.34 -4.02 16.47
C ARG A 94 -0.09 -5.48 16.44
N ARG A 95 0.04 -6.13 15.30
CA ARG A 95 -0.41 -7.50 15.12
C ARG A 95 0.43 -8.19 14.05
N GLN A 96 0.77 -9.46 14.28
CA GLN A 96 1.48 -10.26 13.29
C GLN A 96 0.53 -10.71 12.19
N VAL A 97 1.06 -10.76 10.97
CA VAL A 97 0.37 -11.24 9.77
C VAL A 97 1.26 -12.31 9.15
N GLY A 98 0.68 -13.38 8.66
CA GLY A 98 1.44 -14.49 8.11
C GLY A 98 0.73 -15.20 6.96
N PRO A 99 1.33 -16.32 6.50
CA PRO A 99 0.75 -17.11 5.40
C PRO A 99 -0.70 -17.47 5.65
N GLY A 100 -1.51 -17.38 4.61
CA GLY A 100 -2.93 -17.68 4.69
C GLY A 100 -3.81 -16.52 5.12
N ASP A 101 -3.22 -15.43 5.60
CA ASP A 101 -3.98 -14.24 5.97
C ASP A 101 -4.31 -13.40 4.74
N THR A 102 -5.50 -12.81 4.75
CA THR A 102 -5.89 -11.76 3.81
C THR A 102 -6.11 -10.49 4.61
N VAL A 103 -5.33 -9.47 4.30
CA VAL A 103 -5.44 -8.17 4.95
C VAL A 103 -6.13 -7.17 4.03
N GLU A 104 -6.64 -6.10 4.63
CA GLU A 104 -7.07 -4.92 3.89
C GLU A 104 -6.05 -3.82 4.10
N VAL A 105 -5.71 -3.14 3.02
CA VAL A 105 -4.79 -2.00 3.03
C VAL A 105 -5.58 -0.77 2.66
N GLU A 106 -5.52 0.27 3.48
CA GLU A 106 -6.20 1.52 3.18
C GLU A 106 -5.24 2.70 3.25
N ALA A 107 -5.55 3.74 2.51
CA ALA A 107 -4.81 4.99 2.53
C ALA A 107 -5.75 6.17 2.34
N GLU A 108 -5.51 7.22 3.12
CA GLU A 108 -6.23 8.49 3.06
C GLU A 108 -5.23 9.59 2.75
N ILE A 109 -5.49 10.35 1.71
CA ILE A 109 -4.63 11.46 1.30
C ILE A 109 -5.05 12.71 2.08
N GLN A 110 -4.10 13.35 2.75
CA GLN A 110 -4.36 14.51 3.61
C GLN A 110 -3.93 15.82 2.98
N GLN A 111 -2.83 15.79 2.23
CA GLN A 111 -2.31 16.97 1.51
C GLN A 111 -1.76 16.51 0.17
N LEU A 112 -1.98 17.30 -0.86
CA LEU A 112 -1.57 16.95 -2.20
C LEU A 112 -1.20 18.21 -2.99
N SER A 113 -0.02 18.17 -3.61
CA SER A 113 0.45 19.21 -4.51
C SER A 113 1.08 18.57 -5.75
N ALA A 114 1.52 19.39 -6.69
CA ALA A 114 2.17 18.90 -7.92
C ALA A 114 3.47 18.14 -7.63
N ARG A 115 4.14 18.40 -6.50
CA ARG A 115 5.47 17.86 -6.21
C ARG A 115 5.51 16.87 -5.07
N ALA A 116 4.50 16.85 -4.21
CA ALA A 116 4.53 16.03 -3.00
C ALA A 116 3.13 15.79 -2.47
N GLY A 117 3.01 14.80 -1.60
CA GLY A 117 1.78 14.52 -0.90
C GLY A 117 2.04 13.88 0.44
N LYS A 118 1.03 13.97 1.30
CA LYS A 118 1.02 13.33 2.61
C LYS A 118 -0.28 12.59 2.79
N GLY A 119 -0.20 11.47 3.47
CA GLY A 119 -1.36 10.69 3.82
C GLY A 119 -1.09 9.81 5.03
N LYS A 120 -2.09 9.07 5.39
CA LYS A 120 -1.99 8.05 6.42
C LYS A 120 -2.68 6.80 5.95
N GLY A 121 -2.29 5.68 6.50
CA GLY A 121 -2.90 4.43 6.14
C GLY A 121 -2.77 3.37 7.20
N ALA A 122 -3.37 2.24 6.91
CA ALA A 122 -3.36 1.09 7.80
C ALA A 122 -3.45 -0.20 7.02
N VAL A 123 -2.91 -1.25 7.63
CA VAL A 123 -3.14 -2.63 7.21
C VAL A 123 -3.99 -3.26 8.31
N LEU A 124 -5.11 -3.86 7.93
CA LEU A 124 -6.06 -4.44 8.87
C LEU A 124 -6.21 -5.95 8.63
N LEU A 125 -6.22 -6.71 9.71
CA LEU A 125 -6.49 -8.14 9.69
C LEU A 125 -7.72 -8.39 10.56
N ASP A 126 -8.78 -8.93 9.96
CA ASP A 126 -10.04 -9.21 10.64
C ASP A 126 -10.60 -7.96 11.35
N GLY A 127 -10.47 -6.79 10.71
CA GLY A 127 -10.96 -5.53 11.26
C GLY A 127 -10.04 -4.89 12.30
N GLU A 128 -8.95 -5.55 12.70
CA GLU A 128 -7.98 -5.01 13.64
C GLU A 128 -6.77 -4.41 12.92
N VAL A 129 -6.29 -3.27 13.39
CA VAL A 129 -5.11 -2.63 12.83
C VAL A 129 -3.87 -3.46 13.15
N ALA A 130 -3.24 -3.99 12.10
CA ALA A 130 -1.96 -4.70 12.22
C ALA A 130 -0.79 -3.73 12.09
N CYS A 131 -0.91 -2.73 11.22
CA CYS A 131 0.09 -1.69 11.00
C CYS A 131 -0.61 -0.38 10.68
N SER A 132 -0.08 0.72 11.21
CA SER A 132 -0.52 2.07 10.83
C SER A 132 0.70 2.95 10.60
N ALA A 133 0.58 3.92 9.70
CA ALA A 133 1.70 4.82 9.40
C ALA A 133 1.20 6.09 8.73
N ASP A 134 1.96 7.17 8.92
CA ASP A 134 1.85 8.37 8.12
C ASP A 134 2.88 8.27 7.01
N ILE A 135 2.48 8.55 5.79
CA ILE A 135 3.33 8.47 4.61
C ILE A 135 3.49 9.84 3.96
N MET A 136 4.65 10.04 3.36
CA MET A 136 4.91 11.19 2.51
C MET A 136 5.53 10.69 1.22
N PHE A 137 5.11 11.27 0.11
CA PHE A 137 5.71 10.94 -1.19
C PHE A 137 6.11 12.20 -1.93
N VAL A 138 7.10 12.04 -2.82
CA VAL A 138 7.53 13.08 -3.75
C VAL A 138 7.19 12.63 -5.16
N VAL A 139 6.79 13.58 -5.99
CA VAL A 139 6.38 13.30 -7.37
C VAL A 139 7.52 13.66 -8.30
N VAL A 140 7.95 12.69 -9.10
CA VAL A 140 9.04 12.86 -10.06
C VAL A 140 8.55 12.49 -11.46
N ASP A 141 9.36 12.80 -12.48
CA ASP A 141 9.06 12.34 -13.83
C ASP A 141 9.26 10.82 -13.91
N ALA A 142 8.31 10.17 -14.55
CA ALA A 142 8.35 8.72 -14.72
C ALA A 142 9.36 8.32 -15.79
#